data_875d231148f73d98b9272dd5cab05439
#
_entry.id   875d231148f73d98b9272dd5cab05439
#
_cell.length_a   1.000
_cell.length_b   1.000
_cell.length_c   1.000
_cell.angle_alpha   90.00
_cell.angle_beta   90.00
_cell.angle_gamma   90.00
#
_symmetry.space_group_name_H-M   'P 1'
#
loop_
_entity.id
_entity.type
_entity.pdbx_description
1 polymer ?
#
loop_
_entity_poly.entity_id
_entity_poly.type
_entity_poly.pdbx_seq_one_letter_code
_entity_poly.pdbx_strand_id
1 'polypeptide(L)'
;MGSEGALSGFGTTDMAGNVKEWCWNEARDARRLILGGGFDEPNYMFNHSDAQSPWDRLANFGFRCVKLDSPPTAAAAARVEDTTRDYSKEKPVSDDVFKAYTALYDYDKGELNAQVEETATMEGWSRAKVTFDAAYGHERVIAYLFLPKNASPPFQTVVYFPGGFAFLDDKLDLSSVEDTRGFLLKSGRALIVPIYKGMYERRDGFVPGRNPPAFFRDHVIAWSKDLGRSLDYLETRKEIDGTKVAYFGDSAGGTEGALLPTVEKRIKVAILSSGGFQLRQNNLPEVDPFNFVTHVTIPVLMLSGRYDASFPFESSQRPLFRLLGTPDKDKKQVIYEGGHGVFPRPEAVRESLDWLDKYLGPVRH
;
A
#
# COMPACT_ATOMS: atom_id res chain seq x y z
N MET A 1 -13.05 -12.05 -24.11
CA MET A 1 -13.31 -13.48 -23.97
C MET A 1 -12.40 -14.19 -24.95
N GLY A 2 -11.52 -15.07 -24.47
CA GLY A 2 -10.61 -15.86 -25.29
C GLY A 2 -9.60 -15.00 -26.05
N SER A 3 -8.65 -14.32 -25.35
CA SER A 3 -7.52 -13.70 -26.05
C SER A 3 -6.64 -14.85 -26.58
N GLU A 4 -6.53 -14.96 -27.90
CA GLU A 4 -5.58 -15.85 -28.56
C GLU A 4 -4.18 -15.57 -27.98
N GLY A 5 -3.66 -16.46 -27.12
CA GLY A 5 -2.30 -16.35 -26.58
C GLY A 5 -2.07 -16.75 -25.13
N ALA A 6 -3.12 -16.94 -24.33
CA ALA A 6 -2.99 -17.36 -22.93
C ALA A 6 -3.06 -18.89 -22.77
N LEU A 7 -2.17 -19.62 -23.45
CA LEU A 7 -2.05 -21.09 -23.30
C LEU A 7 -1.21 -21.41 -22.06
N SER A 8 -1.76 -22.22 -21.15
CA SER A 8 -0.98 -22.83 -20.08
C SER A 8 0.00 -23.87 -20.62
N GLY A 9 1.00 -24.26 -19.82
CA GLY A 9 1.91 -25.38 -20.18
C GLY A 9 1.22 -26.72 -20.42
N PHE A 10 -0.08 -26.83 -20.11
CA PHE A 10 -0.92 -28.00 -20.33
C PHE A 10 -1.92 -27.83 -21.48
N GLY A 11 -1.81 -26.75 -22.27
CA GLY A 11 -2.66 -26.50 -23.43
C GLY A 11 -4.07 -25.97 -23.11
N THR A 12 -4.34 -25.57 -21.86
CA THR A 12 -5.60 -24.92 -21.48
C THR A 12 -5.53 -23.42 -21.69
N THR A 13 -6.63 -22.80 -22.13
CA THR A 13 -6.76 -21.35 -22.32
C THR A 13 -7.44 -20.70 -21.11
N ASP A 14 -7.23 -19.38 -20.97
CA ASP A 14 -7.94 -18.53 -20.00
C ASP A 14 -7.82 -19.02 -18.54
N MET A 15 -6.62 -19.46 -18.14
CA MET A 15 -6.32 -19.88 -16.76
C MET A 15 -6.14 -18.70 -15.80
N ALA A 16 -6.15 -17.47 -16.30
CA ALA A 16 -6.01 -16.25 -15.52
C ALA A 16 -6.95 -15.16 -16.03
N GLY A 17 -7.50 -14.39 -15.11
CA GLY A 17 -8.45 -13.31 -15.38
C GLY A 17 -9.90 -13.78 -15.46
N ASN A 18 -10.81 -12.84 -15.65
CA ASN A 18 -12.24 -13.01 -15.65
C ASN A 18 -12.78 -13.40 -14.26
N VAL A 19 -12.68 -14.67 -13.87
CA VAL A 19 -13.07 -15.13 -12.52
C VAL A 19 -11.95 -15.96 -11.91
N LYS A 20 -11.81 -15.91 -10.60
CA LYS A 20 -10.98 -16.87 -9.86
C LYS A 20 -11.65 -18.25 -9.90
N GLU A 21 -10.87 -19.29 -10.08
CA GLU A 21 -11.36 -20.65 -10.19
C GLU A 21 -11.01 -21.48 -8.96
N TRP A 22 -12.02 -22.16 -8.41
CA TRP A 22 -11.85 -23.08 -7.31
C TRP A 22 -10.96 -24.26 -7.69
N CYS A 23 -9.93 -24.50 -6.87
CA CYS A 23 -9.09 -25.68 -6.98
C CYS A 23 -9.63 -26.84 -6.14
N TRP A 24 -9.23 -28.07 -6.51
CA TRP A 24 -9.54 -29.26 -5.73
C TRP A 24 -8.88 -29.26 -4.34
N ASN A 25 -7.70 -28.66 -4.24
CA ASN A 25 -6.86 -28.72 -3.05
C ASN A 25 -7.42 -27.90 -1.89
N GLU A 26 -7.41 -28.51 -0.74
CA GLU A 26 -7.66 -27.84 0.54
C GLU A 26 -6.43 -27.00 0.94
N ALA A 27 -6.67 -25.90 1.62
CA ALA A 27 -5.68 -25.05 2.23
C ALA A 27 -5.84 -25.09 3.77
N ARG A 28 -5.09 -24.23 4.48
CA ARG A 28 -5.22 -24.09 5.94
C ARG A 28 -6.65 -23.72 6.36
N ASP A 29 -7.06 -24.08 7.54
CA ASP A 29 -8.32 -23.70 8.19
C ASP A 29 -9.58 -24.10 7.39
N ALA A 30 -9.57 -25.31 6.80
CA ALA A 30 -10.66 -25.84 5.96
C ALA A 30 -11.05 -24.93 4.79
N ARG A 31 -10.15 -24.04 4.36
CA ARG A 31 -10.31 -23.24 3.14
C ARG A 31 -9.95 -24.05 1.90
N ARG A 32 -10.35 -23.55 0.73
CA ARG A 32 -9.94 -24.11 -0.56
C ARG A 32 -9.18 -23.05 -1.35
N LEU A 33 -8.19 -23.50 -2.10
CA LEU A 33 -7.52 -22.64 -3.04
C LEU A 33 -8.48 -22.15 -4.12
N ILE A 34 -8.34 -20.88 -4.48
CA ILE A 34 -9.01 -20.23 -5.59
C ILE A 34 -7.99 -19.35 -6.29
N LEU A 35 -7.78 -19.55 -7.58
CA LEU A 35 -6.64 -18.98 -8.31
C LEU A 35 -7.09 -18.28 -9.59
N GLY A 36 -6.20 -17.51 -10.21
CA GLY A 36 -6.36 -16.93 -11.54
C GLY A 36 -6.73 -15.44 -11.59
N GLY A 37 -7.04 -14.81 -10.46
CA GLY A 37 -7.47 -13.40 -10.40
C GLY A 37 -8.88 -13.17 -10.95
N GLY A 38 -9.61 -12.23 -10.39
CA GLY A 38 -10.94 -11.81 -10.79
C GLY A 38 -10.93 -10.60 -11.73
N PHE A 39 -12.04 -10.35 -12.43
CA PHE A 39 -12.20 -9.22 -13.37
C PHE A 39 -12.14 -7.85 -12.68
N ASP A 40 -12.36 -7.81 -11.38
CA ASP A 40 -12.33 -6.63 -10.51
C ASP A 40 -11.04 -6.48 -9.70
N GLU A 41 -10.04 -7.34 -9.99
CA GLU A 41 -8.74 -7.34 -9.31
C GLU A 41 -7.62 -6.85 -10.25
N PRO A 42 -6.57 -6.19 -9.71
CA PRO A 42 -5.40 -5.81 -10.50
C PRO A 42 -4.70 -7.01 -11.14
N ASN A 43 -4.12 -6.82 -12.33
CA ASN A 43 -3.48 -7.90 -13.11
C ASN A 43 -2.41 -8.68 -12.35
N TYR A 44 -1.68 -8.06 -11.43
CA TYR A 44 -0.67 -8.75 -10.64
C TYR A 44 -1.25 -9.81 -9.70
N MET A 45 -2.57 -9.74 -9.40
CA MET A 45 -3.26 -10.74 -8.58
C MET A 45 -3.37 -12.11 -9.25
N PHE A 46 -3.19 -12.21 -10.56
CA PHE A 46 -3.25 -13.49 -11.30
C PHE A 46 -2.26 -14.52 -10.81
N ASN A 47 -1.14 -14.08 -10.27
CA ASN A 47 -0.08 -14.95 -9.74
C ASN A 47 -0.16 -15.15 -8.22
N HIS A 48 -1.16 -14.56 -7.56
CA HIS A 48 -1.31 -14.72 -6.12
C HIS A 48 -2.04 -16.01 -5.79
N SER A 49 -1.53 -16.73 -4.80
CA SER A 49 -2.22 -17.83 -4.17
C SER A 49 -3.27 -17.26 -3.22
N ASP A 50 -4.50 -17.65 -3.42
CA ASP A 50 -5.64 -17.26 -2.59
C ASP A 50 -6.32 -18.50 -2.03
N ALA A 51 -6.90 -18.41 -0.83
CA ALA A 51 -7.65 -19.47 -0.19
C ALA A 51 -8.84 -18.88 0.56
N GLN A 52 -10.04 -19.27 0.14
CA GLN A 52 -11.29 -18.75 0.68
C GLN A 52 -12.12 -19.88 1.32
N SER A 53 -13.14 -19.49 2.08
CA SER A 53 -14.12 -20.44 2.58
C SER A 53 -14.83 -21.11 1.40
N PRO A 54 -14.98 -22.45 1.38
CA PRO A 54 -15.67 -23.13 0.28
C PRO A 54 -17.15 -22.75 0.16
N TRP A 55 -17.68 -21.98 1.10
CA TRP A 55 -19.05 -21.48 1.12
C TRP A 55 -19.20 -20.07 0.56
N ASP A 56 -18.09 -19.38 0.31
CA ASP A 56 -18.12 -18.03 -0.26
C ASP A 56 -18.65 -18.03 -1.69
N ARG A 57 -19.43 -17.01 -2.03
CA ARG A 57 -20.12 -16.88 -3.32
C ARG A 57 -19.99 -15.43 -3.79
N LEU A 58 -18.94 -15.15 -4.55
CA LEU A 58 -18.74 -13.84 -5.16
C LEU A 58 -18.96 -13.89 -6.67
N ALA A 59 -19.26 -12.74 -7.27
CA ALA A 59 -19.48 -12.62 -8.71
C ALA A 59 -18.22 -12.96 -9.54
N ASN A 60 -17.03 -12.80 -8.95
CA ASN A 60 -15.73 -13.11 -9.55
C ASN A 60 -15.19 -14.49 -9.15
N PHE A 61 -15.99 -15.36 -8.51
CA PHE A 61 -15.65 -16.76 -8.19
C PHE A 61 -16.31 -17.72 -9.15
N GLY A 62 -15.52 -18.60 -9.74
CA GLY A 62 -15.98 -19.60 -10.68
C GLY A 62 -15.31 -20.96 -10.45
N PHE A 63 -15.51 -21.86 -11.38
CA PHE A 63 -14.86 -23.17 -11.38
C PHE A 63 -14.78 -23.69 -12.80
N ARG A 64 -13.85 -24.63 -13.00
CA ARG A 64 -13.75 -25.41 -14.25
C ARG A 64 -13.68 -26.89 -13.88
N CYS A 65 -14.46 -27.70 -14.58
CA CYS A 65 -14.45 -29.14 -14.37
C CYS A 65 -13.31 -29.79 -15.16
N VAL A 66 -12.73 -30.84 -14.57
CA VAL A 66 -11.79 -31.73 -15.23
C VAL A 66 -12.32 -33.15 -15.21
N LYS A 67 -12.20 -33.85 -16.34
CA LYS A 67 -12.41 -35.30 -16.40
C LYS A 67 -11.07 -35.99 -16.27
N LEU A 68 -10.97 -36.89 -15.31
CA LEU A 68 -9.79 -37.69 -15.06
C LEU A 68 -10.03 -39.13 -15.56
N ASP A 69 -9.04 -39.68 -16.26
CA ASP A 69 -9.09 -41.10 -16.69
C ASP A 69 -8.72 -42.04 -15.54
N SER A 70 -8.07 -41.51 -14.50
CA SER A 70 -7.74 -42.23 -13.25
C SER A 70 -7.83 -41.26 -12.08
N PRO A 71 -8.04 -41.73 -10.83
CA PRO A 71 -8.01 -40.88 -9.64
C PRO A 71 -6.73 -40.05 -9.56
N PRO A 72 -6.79 -38.81 -9.07
CA PRO A 72 -5.59 -37.98 -8.88
C PRO A 72 -4.61 -38.69 -7.94
N THR A 73 -3.31 -38.48 -8.18
CA THR A 73 -2.30 -38.98 -7.25
C THR A 73 -2.47 -38.36 -5.86
N ALA A 74 -2.02 -39.06 -4.82
CA ALA A 74 -2.05 -38.52 -3.46
C ALA A 74 -1.34 -37.14 -3.37
N ALA A 75 -0.25 -36.96 -4.11
CA ALA A 75 0.46 -35.68 -4.18
C ALA A 75 -0.38 -34.56 -4.83
N ALA A 76 -1.09 -34.88 -5.94
CA ALA A 76 -1.95 -33.92 -6.62
C ALA A 76 -3.20 -33.54 -5.80
N ALA A 77 -3.69 -34.46 -4.98
CA ALA A 77 -4.85 -34.26 -4.10
C ALA A 77 -4.48 -33.72 -2.71
N ALA A 78 -3.18 -33.65 -2.39
CA ALA A 78 -2.70 -33.24 -1.08
C ALA A 78 -3.15 -31.82 -0.73
N ARG A 79 -3.35 -31.59 0.56
CA ARG A 79 -3.52 -30.25 1.09
C ARG A 79 -2.29 -29.41 0.77
N VAL A 80 -2.51 -28.18 0.33
CA VAL A 80 -1.43 -27.22 0.14
C VAL A 80 -1.11 -26.57 1.47
N GLU A 81 0.07 -26.89 2.00
CA GLU A 81 0.55 -26.26 3.22
C GLU A 81 0.95 -24.80 2.92
N ASP A 82 0.34 -23.89 3.65
CA ASP A 82 0.69 -22.48 3.58
C ASP A 82 1.81 -22.20 4.60
N THR A 83 3.00 -21.88 4.08
CA THR A 83 4.17 -21.53 4.88
C THR A 83 4.18 -20.09 5.35
N THR A 84 3.03 -19.43 5.38
CA THR A 84 2.91 -18.03 5.80
C THR A 84 3.19 -17.85 7.29
N ARG A 85 3.65 -16.64 7.64
CA ARG A 85 3.82 -16.21 9.03
C ARG A 85 2.49 -16.22 9.77
N ASP A 86 2.55 -16.60 11.03
CA ASP A 86 1.42 -16.56 11.94
C ASP A 86 1.68 -15.51 13.03
N TYR A 87 1.24 -14.31 12.79
CA TYR A 87 1.42 -13.16 13.67
C TYR A 87 0.74 -13.33 15.05
N SER A 88 -0.15 -14.32 15.20
CA SER A 88 -0.73 -14.66 16.52
C SER A 88 0.28 -15.33 17.46
N LYS A 89 1.35 -15.88 16.92
CA LYS A 89 2.41 -16.59 17.66
C LYS A 89 3.67 -15.77 17.84
N GLU A 90 3.73 -14.58 17.21
CA GLU A 90 4.88 -13.70 17.27
C GLU A 90 4.64 -12.53 18.23
N LYS A 91 5.71 -11.92 18.68
CA LYS A 91 5.69 -10.68 19.49
C LYS A 91 6.61 -9.66 18.85
N PRO A 92 6.18 -8.39 18.76
CA PRO A 92 7.07 -7.31 18.38
C PRO A 92 8.28 -7.23 19.31
N VAL A 93 9.35 -6.62 18.82
CA VAL A 93 10.55 -6.38 19.62
C VAL A 93 10.28 -5.48 20.83
N SER A 94 11.16 -5.52 21.83
CA SER A 94 11.07 -4.62 22.99
C SER A 94 11.29 -3.15 22.60
N ASP A 95 10.86 -2.21 23.46
CA ASP A 95 11.02 -0.78 23.27
C ASP A 95 12.48 -0.38 23.06
N ASP A 96 13.42 -1.01 23.76
CA ASP A 96 14.86 -0.74 23.62
C ASP A 96 15.39 -1.15 22.25
N VAL A 97 14.94 -2.30 21.73
CA VAL A 97 15.30 -2.77 20.38
C VAL A 97 14.65 -1.88 19.32
N PHE A 98 13.36 -1.55 19.49
CA PHE A 98 12.65 -0.61 18.61
C PHE A 98 13.40 0.72 18.52
N LYS A 99 13.82 1.29 19.67
CA LYS A 99 14.58 2.53 19.72
C LYS A 99 15.94 2.44 18.99
N ALA A 100 16.60 1.28 19.07
CA ALA A 100 17.82 1.04 18.29
C ALA A 100 17.53 1.00 16.78
N TYR A 101 16.42 0.37 16.38
CA TYR A 101 16.02 0.30 14.97
C TYR A 101 15.67 1.69 14.40
N THR A 102 14.97 2.53 15.17
CA THR A 102 14.60 3.87 14.68
C THR A 102 15.78 4.74 14.33
N ALA A 103 16.97 4.53 14.94
CA ALA A 103 18.19 5.27 14.61
C ALA A 103 18.66 5.05 13.15
N LEU A 104 18.29 3.96 12.49
CA LEU A 104 18.59 3.72 11.07
C LEU A 104 17.88 4.67 10.13
N TYR A 105 16.77 5.25 10.59
CA TYR A 105 15.92 6.14 9.80
C TYR A 105 16.29 7.62 9.95
N ASP A 106 17.16 7.93 10.90
CA ASP A 106 17.68 9.29 11.07
C ASP A 106 18.46 9.75 9.84
N TYR A 107 18.40 11.03 9.54
CA TYR A 107 19.13 11.62 8.44
C TYR A 107 19.46 13.10 8.73
N ASP A 108 20.51 13.58 8.09
CA ASP A 108 20.87 15.01 8.14
C ASP A 108 19.97 15.83 7.20
N LYS A 109 19.38 16.90 7.74
CA LYS A 109 18.56 17.85 6.99
C LYS A 109 19.38 18.82 6.13
N GLY A 110 20.39 18.36 5.42
CA GLY A 110 21.19 19.21 4.54
C GLY A 110 20.35 20.00 3.53
N GLU A 111 21.01 20.86 2.74
CA GLU A 111 20.35 21.64 1.70
C GLU A 111 19.48 20.76 0.79
N LEU A 112 18.32 21.28 0.43
CA LEU A 112 17.40 20.57 -0.47
C LEU A 112 17.81 20.70 -1.94
N ASN A 113 18.46 21.81 -2.31
CA ASN A 113 18.74 22.14 -3.72
C ASN A 113 17.51 21.89 -4.61
N ALA A 114 16.34 22.32 -4.11
CA ALA A 114 15.06 22.04 -4.73
C ALA A 114 14.91 22.78 -6.07
N GLN A 115 14.43 22.07 -7.09
CA GLN A 115 14.20 22.60 -8.42
C GLN A 115 12.78 22.26 -8.87
N VAL A 116 12.07 23.22 -9.45
CA VAL A 116 10.81 22.98 -10.14
C VAL A 116 11.13 22.71 -11.61
N GLU A 117 10.89 21.47 -12.06
CA GLU A 117 11.22 21.05 -13.43
C GLU A 117 10.08 21.32 -14.41
N GLU A 118 8.85 21.12 -13.94
CA GLU A 118 7.64 21.26 -14.77
C GLU A 118 6.49 21.80 -13.93
N THR A 119 5.65 22.62 -14.55
CA THR A 119 4.38 23.06 -13.98
C THR A 119 3.26 22.85 -14.97
N ALA A 120 2.10 22.44 -14.49
CA ALA A 120 0.89 22.31 -15.28
C ALA A 120 -0.30 22.88 -14.50
N THR A 121 -1.22 23.48 -15.23
CA THR A 121 -2.43 24.08 -14.68
C THR A 121 -3.63 23.36 -15.24
N MET A 122 -4.42 22.71 -14.38
CA MET A 122 -5.69 22.08 -14.70
C MET A 122 -6.86 22.94 -14.20
N GLU A 123 -8.08 22.55 -14.53
CA GLU A 123 -9.27 23.29 -14.11
C GLU A 123 -9.38 23.42 -12.58
N GLY A 124 -9.22 22.30 -11.85
CA GLY A 124 -9.42 22.25 -10.40
C GLY A 124 -8.18 22.39 -9.52
N TRP A 125 -6.98 22.26 -10.10
CA TRP A 125 -5.70 22.31 -9.37
C TRP A 125 -4.53 22.70 -10.28
N SER A 126 -3.40 23.03 -9.68
CA SER A 126 -2.11 23.10 -10.34
C SER A 126 -1.22 21.95 -9.89
N ARG A 127 -0.27 21.56 -10.75
CA ARG A 127 0.72 20.54 -10.47
C ARG A 127 2.12 21.05 -10.76
N ALA A 128 3.06 20.73 -9.88
CA ALA A 128 4.49 20.93 -10.12
C ALA A 128 5.23 19.60 -9.99
N LYS A 129 6.08 19.28 -10.95
CA LYS A 129 7.13 18.28 -10.82
C LYS A 129 8.34 18.96 -10.19
N VAL A 130 8.77 18.46 -9.05
CA VAL A 130 9.89 19.02 -8.30
C VAL A 130 10.93 17.96 -8.06
N THR A 131 12.19 18.36 -7.97
CA THR A 131 13.28 17.49 -7.55
C THR A 131 14.07 18.17 -6.43
N PHE A 132 14.59 17.36 -5.52
CA PHE A 132 15.42 17.82 -4.40
C PHE A 132 16.39 16.72 -3.97
N ASP A 133 17.44 17.08 -3.23
CA ASP A 133 18.46 16.13 -2.80
C ASP A 133 17.88 15.12 -1.81
N ALA A 134 18.11 13.83 -2.08
CA ALA A 134 17.86 12.76 -1.13
C ALA A 134 18.84 12.86 0.05
N ALA A 135 18.48 12.26 1.18
CA ALA A 135 19.36 12.18 2.34
C ALA A 135 20.35 11.00 2.27
N TYR A 136 20.64 10.50 1.10
CA TYR A 136 21.57 9.38 0.86
C TYR A 136 22.07 9.37 -0.59
N GLY A 137 23.24 8.77 -0.81
CA GLY A 137 23.74 8.33 -2.13
C GLY A 137 23.99 9.43 -3.17
N HIS A 138 23.95 10.71 -2.80
CA HIS A 138 23.98 11.84 -3.76
C HIS A 138 22.89 11.73 -4.84
N GLU A 139 21.76 11.10 -4.50
CA GLU A 139 20.60 10.93 -5.37
C GLU A 139 19.66 12.12 -5.28
N ARG A 140 18.73 12.20 -6.24
CA ARG A 140 17.63 13.16 -6.24
C ARG A 140 16.30 12.46 -6.01
N VAL A 141 15.46 13.01 -5.15
CA VAL A 141 14.05 12.65 -5.03
C VAL A 141 13.26 13.43 -6.09
N ILE A 142 12.38 12.76 -6.79
CA ILE A 142 11.37 13.37 -7.65
C ILE A 142 10.06 13.40 -6.86
N ALA A 143 9.30 14.49 -6.91
CA ALA A 143 7.96 14.53 -6.34
C ALA A 143 7.01 15.35 -7.23
N TYR A 144 5.74 14.96 -7.20
CA TYR A 144 4.66 15.72 -7.84
C TYR A 144 3.81 16.37 -6.75
N LEU A 145 3.81 17.70 -6.70
CA LEU A 145 2.99 18.51 -5.79
C LEU A 145 1.78 19.05 -6.51
N PHE A 146 0.60 18.70 -6.01
CA PHE A 146 -0.68 19.20 -6.51
C PHE A 146 -1.28 20.17 -5.50
N LEU A 147 -1.67 21.34 -5.95
CA LEU A 147 -2.30 22.39 -5.13
C LEU A 147 -3.71 22.66 -5.62
N PRO A 148 -4.73 22.56 -4.75
CA PRO A 148 -6.11 22.81 -5.13
C PRO A 148 -6.35 24.29 -5.42
N LYS A 149 -7.35 24.60 -6.27
CA LYS A 149 -7.77 25.97 -6.59
C LYS A 149 -9.06 26.39 -5.89
N ASN A 150 -9.75 25.46 -5.29
CA ASN A 150 -11.05 25.65 -4.62
C ASN A 150 -10.94 25.89 -3.11
N ALA A 151 -9.74 26.12 -2.60
CA ALA A 151 -9.46 26.39 -1.19
C ALA A 151 -8.37 27.45 -1.05
N SER A 152 -8.26 28.03 0.14
CA SER A 152 -7.26 29.06 0.45
C SER A 152 -6.07 28.48 1.21
N PRO A 153 -4.81 28.87 0.87
CA PRO A 153 -3.65 28.48 1.65
C PRO A 153 -3.68 29.09 3.08
N PRO A 154 -2.94 28.53 4.05
CA PRO A 154 -2.07 27.36 3.86
C PRO A 154 -2.87 26.05 3.84
N PHE A 155 -2.50 25.14 2.92
CA PHE A 155 -3.21 23.89 2.67
C PHE A 155 -2.79 22.77 3.64
N GLN A 156 -3.77 22.02 4.14
CA GLN A 156 -3.53 20.68 4.68
C GLN A 156 -3.00 19.80 3.55
N THR A 157 -2.01 18.96 3.82
CA THR A 157 -1.37 18.17 2.77
C THR A 157 -1.43 16.68 3.05
N VAL A 158 -1.75 15.90 2.03
CA VAL A 158 -1.66 14.45 2.05
C VAL A 158 -0.40 14.02 1.32
N VAL A 159 0.45 13.24 1.98
CA VAL A 159 1.58 12.57 1.33
C VAL A 159 1.15 11.15 0.97
N TYR A 160 1.34 10.78 -0.30
CA TYR A 160 0.88 9.51 -0.84
C TYR A 160 2.04 8.52 -0.99
N PHE A 161 1.81 7.30 -0.53
CA PHE A 161 2.69 6.15 -0.79
C PHE A 161 1.93 5.12 -1.63
N PRO A 162 2.40 4.79 -2.84
CA PRO A 162 1.68 3.94 -3.77
C PRO A 162 1.73 2.44 -3.41
N GLY A 163 0.95 1.66 -4.14
CA GLY A 163 0.96 0.20 -4.08
C GLY A 163 2.10 -0.43 -4.90
N GLY A 164 2.12 -1.77 -4.91
CA GLY A 164 3.19 -2.56 -5.53
C GLY A 164 3.37 -2.38 -7.04
N PHE A 165 2.38 -1.87 -7.76
CA PHE A 165 2.51 -1.53 -9.18
C PHE A 165 3.59 -0.46 -9.44
N ALA A 166 3.87 0.40 -8.46
CA ALA A 166 4.92 1.41 -8.55
C ALA A 166 6.33 0.81 -8.79
N PHE A 167 6.54 -0.44 -8.46
CA PHE A 167 7.79 -1.16 -8.72
C PHE A 167 7.84 -1.81 -10.11
N LEU A 168 6.72 -1.84 -10.82
CA LEU A 168 6.59 -2.50 -12.12
C LEU A 168 6.58 -1.49 -13.27
N ASP A 169 6.01 -0.32 -13.04
CA ASP A 169 5.88 0.74 -14.02
C ASP A 169 7.14 1.62 -14.07
N ASP A 170 7.55 2.05 -15.27
CA ASP A 170 8.74 2.89 -15.47
C ASP A 170 8.48 4.37 -15.21
N LYS A 171 7.20 4.77 -15.11
CA LYS A 171 6.77 6.15 -14.93
C LYS A 171 5.44 6.22 -14.20
N LEU A 172 5.30 7.23 -13.32
CA LEU A 172 4.03 7.51 -12.67
C LEU A 172 2.97 7.94 -13.69
N ASP A 173 1.85 7.22 -13.72
CA ASP A 173 0.67 7.66 -14.45
C ASP A 173 -0.09 8.73 -13.64
N LEU A 174 0.10 9.98 -14.05
CA LEU A 174 -0.52 11.13 -13.39
C LEU A 174 -2.05 11.13 -13.53
N SER A 175 -2.58 10.60 -14.63
CA SER A 175 -4.03 10.49 -14.81
C SER A 175 -4.65 9.52 -13.82
N SER A 176 -3.98 8.39 -13.56
CA SER A 176 -4.40 7.44 -12.53
C SER A 176 -4.37 8.05 -11.12
N VAL A 177 -3.39 8.89 -10.81
CA VAL A 177 -3.36 9.65 -9.53
C VAL A 177 -4.54 10.59 -9.44
N GLU A 178 -4.82 11.35 -10.50
CA GLU A 178 -5.93 12.31 -10.55
C GLU A 178 -7.28 11.60 -10.43
N ASP A 179 -7.48 10.47 -11.08
CA ASP A 179 -8.71 9.69 -11.02
C ASP A 179 -8.94 9.06 -9.63
N THR A 180 -7.89 8.55 -9.01
CA THR A 180 -8.02 7.78 -7.76
C THR A 180 -7.82 8.64 -6.50
N ARG A 181 -7.10 9.76 -6.58
CA ARG A 181 -6.75 10.65 -5.45
C ARG A 181 -7.25 12.09 -5.64
N GLY A 182 -7.79 12.42 -6.80
CA GLY A 182 -8.34 13.75 -7.10
C GLY A 182 -9.45 14.19 -6.14
N PHE A 183 -10.11 13.26 -5.44
CA PHE A 183 -11.06 13.59 -4.40
C PHE A 183 -10.43 14.40 -3.24
N LEU A 184 -9.14 14.19 -2.95
CA LEU A 184 -8.39 14.99 -1.96
C LEU A 184 -8.24 16.43 -2.43
N LEU A 185 -7.89 16.63 -3.71
CA LEU A 185 -7.78 17.97 -4.32
C LEU A 185 -9.14 18.66 -4.37
N LYS A 186 -10.19 17.92 -4.75
CA LYS A 186 -11.58 18.43 -4.76
C LYS A 186 -12.07 18.81 -3.37
N SER A 187 -11.53 18.19 -2.31
CA SER A 187 -11.82 18.57 -0.93
C SER A 187 -11.03 19.78 -0.44
N GLY A 188 -10.18 20.40 -1.28
CA GLY A 188 -9.36 21.55 -0.93
C GLY A 188 -8.03 21.22 -0.23
N ARG A 189 -7.59 19.97 -0.24
CA ARG A 189 -6.30 19.55 0.31
C ARG A 189 -5.24 19.46 -0.76
N ALA A 190 -4.01 19.81 -0.43
CA ALA A 190 -2.85 19.55 -1.29
C ALA A 190 -2.48 18.05 -1.25
N LEU A 191 -1.87 17.58 -2.33
CA LEU A 191 -1.36 16.22 -2.45
C LEU A 191 0.09 16.27 -2.90
N ILE A 192 0.98 15.55 -2.21
CA ILE A 192 2.33 15.30 -2.70
C ILE A 192 2.52 13.81 -2.94
N VAL A 193 3.08 13.48 -4.11
CA VAL A 193 3.41 12.11 -4.52
C VAL A 193 4.91 12.03 -4.74
N PRO A 194 5.68 11.63 -3.71
CA PRO A 194 7.09 11.31 -3.88
C PRO A 194 7.27 10.07 -4.76
N ILE A 195 8.26 10.09 -5.62
CA ILE A 195 8.75 8.91 -6.31
C ILE A 195 9.82 8.31 -5.42
N TYR A 196 9.44 7.29 -4.67
CA TYR A 196 10.34 6.62 -3.72
C TYR A 196 11.42 5.80 -4.46
N LYS A 197 12.53 5.54 -3.80
CA LYS A 197 13.63 4.72 -4.35
C LYS A 197 13.12 3.38 -4.85
N GLY A 198 13.55 2.99 -6.04
CA GLY A 198 13.14 1.74 -6.68
C GLY A 198 11.76 1.79 -7.37
N MET A 199 11.04 2.92 -7.35
CA MET A 199 9.72 3.07 -7.95
C MET A 199 9.75 3.98 -9.18
N TYR A 200 8.89 3.69 -10.16
CA TYR A 200 8.65 4.52 -11.35
C TYR A 200 9.96 5.05 -11.99
N GLU A 201 10.10 6.36 -12.13
CA GLU A 201 11.28 7.04 -12.71
C GLU A 201 12.57 6.84 -11.90
N ARG A 202 12.49 6.28 -10.67
CA ARG A 202 13.64 5.97 -9.82
C ARG A 202 13.89 4.47 -9.68
N ARG A 203 13.49 3.68 -10.68
CA ARG A 203 13.73 2.22 -10.70
C ARG A 203 15.22 1.91 -10.67
N ASP A 204 15.57 0.89 -9.91
CA ASP A 204 16.96 0.45 -9.70
C ASP A 204 17.11 -1.09 -9.66
N GLY A 205 16.12 -1.80 -10.20
CA GLY A 205 16.08 -3.25 -10.19
C GLY A 205 15.37 -3.86 -8.98
N PHE A 206 14.74 -3.06 -8.14
CA PHE A 206 13.90 -3.57 -7.06
C PHE A 206 12.73 -4.39 -7.62
N VAL A 207 12.54 -5.63 -7.12
CA VAL A 207 11.45 -6.53 -7.49
C VAL A 207 10.77 -7.06 -6.21
N PRO A 208 9.52 -6.71 -5.94
CA PRO A 208 8.82 -7.16 -4.73
C PRO A 208 8.90 -8.67 -4.52
N GLY A 209 9.25 -9.10 -3.31
CA GLY A 209 9.32 -10.52 -2.94
C GLY A 209 10.47 -11.33 -3.54
N ARG A 210 11.36 -10.71 -4.35
CA ARG A 210 12.50 -11.39 -4.98
C ARG A 210 13.87 -10.83 -4.60
N ASN A 211 13.91 -9.75 -3.85
CA ASN A 211 15.16 -9.12 -3.46
C ASN A 211 15.80 -9.81 -2.27
N PRO A 212 17.15 -9.79 -2.16
CA PRO A 212 17.82 -10.14 -0.92
C PRO A 212 17.29 -9.28 0.26
N PRO A 213 17.18 -9.85 1.47
CA PRO A 213 16.63 -9.11 2.62
C PRO A 213 17.36 -7.78 2.93
N ALA A 214 18.68 -7.74 2.76
CA ALA A 214 19.46 -6.51 2.95
C ALA A 214 19.11 -5.42 1.91
N PHE A 215 18.90 -5.80 0.66
CA PHE A 215 18.51 -4.88 -0.41
C PHE A 215 17.10 -4.30 -0.13
N PHE A 216 16.16 -5.14 0.32
CA PHE A 216 14.84 -4.68 0.76
C PHE A 216 14.94 -3.71 1.94
N ARG A 217 15.73 -4.05 2.98
CA ARG A 217 15.98 -3.17 4.13
C ARG A 217 16.46 -1.80 3.70
N ASP A 218 17.46 -1.73 2.83
CA ASP A 218 18.05 -0.47 2.39
C ASP A 218 17.03 0.40 1.65
N HIS A 219 16.08 -0.23 0.92
CA HIS A 219 14.97 0.47 0.28
C HIS A 219 13.96 1.02 1.28
N VAL A 220 13.55 0.24 2.28
CA VAL A 220 12.61 0.72 3.32
C VAL A 220 13.19 1.92 4.07
N ILE A 221 14.49 1.87 4.40
CA ILE A 221 15.19 3.01 5.03
C ILE A 221 15.22 4.21 4.08
N ALA A 222 15.51 3.99 2.80
CA ALA A 222 15.50 5.04 1.78
C ALA A 222 14.10 5.65 1.60
N TRP A 223 13.03 4.84 1.59
CA TRP A 223 11.65 5.34 1.52
C TRP A 223 11.29 6.27 2.67
N SER A 224 11.72 5.94 3.88
CA SER A 224 11.52 6.83 5.03
C SER A 224 12.25 8.16 4.84
N LYS A 225 13.48 8.12 4.35
CA LYS A 225 14.27 9.33 4.08
C LYS A 225 13.70 10.15 2.93
N ASP A 226 13.21 9.52 1.87
CA ASP A 226 12.50 10.18 0.77
C ASP A 226 11.22 10.88 1.26
N LEU A 227 10.46 10.22 2.14
CA LEU A 227 9.31 10.80 2.82
C LEU A 227 9.73 12.02 3.64
N GLY A 228 10.75 11.88 4.49
CA GLY A 228 11.27 12.96 5.32
C GLY A 228 11.72 14.16 4.49
N ARG A 229 12.50 13.95 3.42
CA ARG A 229 12.95 15.02 2.50
C ARG A 229 11.77 15.66 1.74
N SER A 230 10.74 14.91 1.42
CA SER A 230 9.51 15.47 0.83
C SER A 230 8.79 16.40 1.81
N LEU A 231 8.76 16.05 3.09
CA LEU A 231 8.21 16.93 4.12
C LEU A 231 9.11 18.13 4.40
N ASP A 232 10.45 17.99 4.34
CA ASP A 232 11.39 19.12 4.39
C ASP A 232 11.12 20.10 3.26
N TYR A 233 10.85 19.60 2.04
CA TYR A 233 10.46 20.45 0.92
C TYR A 233 9.12 21.17 1.19
N LEU A 234 8.11 20.48 1.73
CA LEU A 234 6.83 21.11 2.08
C LEU A 234 7.00 22.23 3.13
N GLU A 235 7.92 22.09 4.08
CA GLU A 235 8.23 23.11 5.07
C GLU A 235 8.80 24.40 4.44
N THR A 236 9.38 24.34 3.24
CA THR A 236 9.83 25.54 2.51
C THR A 236 8.70 26.30 1.81
N ARG A 237 7.51 25.71 1.75
CA ARG A 237 6.39 26.22 0.96
C ARG A 237 5.39 26.98 1.85
N LYS A 238 5.27 28.28 1.64
CA LYS A 238 4.37 29.16 2.42
C LYS A 238 2.90 28.80 2.30
N GLU A 239 2.53 28.19 1.17
CA GLU A 239 1.16 27.74 0.89
C GLU A 239 0.79 26.41 1.58
N ILE A 240 1.72 25.80 2.31
CA ILE A 240 1.49 24.50 2.99
C ILE A 240 1.44 24.70 4.50
N ASP A 241 0.46 24.09 5.17
CA ASP A 241 0.41 23.97 6.62
C ASP A 241 1.19 22.72 7.07
N GLY A 242 2.47 22.89 7.38
CA GLY A 242 3.35 21.80 7.84
C GLY A 242 2.91 21.13 9.16
N THR A 243 1.95 21.71 9.87
CA THR A 243 1.38 21.10 11.09
C THR A 243 0.21 20.15 10.80
N LYS A 244 -0.29 20.12 9.56
CA LYS A 244 -1.46 19.38 9.10
C LYS A 244 -1.14 18.46 7.94
N VAL A 245 -0.26 17.49 8.20
CA VAL A 245 0.17 16.48 7.22
C VAL A 245 -0.48 15.13 7.51
N ALA A 246 -1.12 14.55 6.50
CA ALA A 246 -1.65 13.20 6.53
C ALA A 246 -0.79 12.25 5.68
N TYR A 247 -0.72 11.00 6.09
CA TYR A 247 -0.19 9.89 5.28
C TYR A 247 -1.34 9.12 4.64
N PHE A 248 -1.22 8.82 3.36
CA PHE A 248 -2.14 7.95 2.64
C PHE A 248 -1.35 6.87 1.93
N GLY A 249 -1.45 5.63 2.40
CA GLY A 249 -0.76 4.49 1.81
C GLY A 249 -1.71 3.47 1.19
N ASP A 250 -1.40 3.04 -0.03
CA ASP A 250 -2.12 1.95 -0.69
C ASP A 250 -1.30 0.67 -0.68
N SER A 251 -1.92 -0.48 -0.40
CA SER A 251 -1.30 -1.80 -0.53
C SER A 251 0.07 -1.86 0.14
N ALA A 252 1.18 -1.83 -0.61
CA ALA A 252 2.53 -1.73 -0.06
C ALA A 252 2.66 -0.49 0.84
N GLY A 253 2.18 0.68 0.40
CA GLY A 253 2.13 1.89 1.23
C GLY A 253 1.24 1.74 2.46
N GLY A 254 0.15 0.96 2.37
CA GLY A 254 -0.69 0.62 3.51
C GLY A 254 0.05 -0.22 4.56
N THR A 255 0.93 -1.11 4.11
CA THR A 255 1.83 -1.89 4.98
C THR A 255 2.88 -1.00 5.64
N GLU A 256 3.53 -0.14 4.86
CA GLU A 256 4.55 0.79 5.36
C GLU A 256 3.96 1.85 6.31
N GLY A 257 2.66 2.09 6.27
CA GLY A 257 1.94 2.90 7.24
C GLY A 257 1.96 2.36 8.68
N ALA A 258 2.37 1.12 8.89
CA ALA A 258 2.65 0.57 10.20
C ALA A 258 4.08 0.85 10.71
N LEU A 259 4.93 1.43 9.86
CA LEU A 259 6.32 1.79 10.17
C LEU A 259 6.56 3.30 10.05
N LEU A 260 6.31 3.88 8.90
CA LEU A 260 6.72 5.26 8.56
C LEU A 260 6.25 6.32 9.56
N PRO A 261 5.00 6.30 10.10
CA PRO A 261 4.57 7.28 11.10
C PRO A 261 5.28 7.14 12.45
N THR A 262 5.99 6.05 12.69
CA THR A 262 6.77 5.88 13.93
C THR A 262 8.10 6.64 13.89
N VAL A 263 8.64 6.84 12.69
CA VAL A 263 9.92 7.51 12.45
C VAL A 263 9.75 8.92 11.89
N GLU A 264 8.60 9.25 11.29
CA GLU A 264 8.28 10.58 10.77
C GLU A 264 7.15 11.26 11.58
N LYS A 265 7.53 12.05 12.57
CA LYS A 265 6.60 12.65 13.55
C LYS A 265 5.77 13.83 13.03
N ARG A 266 6.07 14.34 11.84
CA ARG A 266 5.25 15.38 11.18
C ARG A 266 3.93 14.84 10.68
N ILE A 267 3.80 13.54 10.44
CA ILE A 267 2.54 12.89 10.09
C ILE A 267 1.60 12.94 11.31
N LYS A 268 0.38 13.45 11.12
CA LYS A 268 -0.61 13.64 12.20
C LYS A 268 -1.76 12.63 12.14
N VAL A 269 -2.03 12.07 10.99
CA VAL A 269 -3.10 11.09 10.75
C VAL A 269 -2.73 10.20 9.57
N ALA A 270 -3.14 8.95 9.59
CA ALA A 270 -2.89 8.01 8.51
C ALA A 270 -4.18 7.35 7.99
N ILE A 271 -4.21 7.11 6.67
CA ILE A 271 -5.19 6.28 5.97
C ILE A 271 -4.43 5.14 5.31
N LEU A 272 -4.74 3.91 5.69
CA LEU A 272 -4.10 2.68 5.20
C LEU A 272 -5.11 1.90 4.37
N SER A 273 -5.01 2.02 3.06
CA SER A 273 -5.91 1.38 2.11
C SER A 273 -5.32 0.05 1.65
N SER A 274 -6.09 -1.03 1.75
CA SER A 274 -5.70 -2.38 1.30
C SER A 274 -4.32 -2.83 1.82
N GLY A 275 -3.93 -2.38 3.02
CA GLY A 275 -2.68 -2.73 3.68
C GLY A 275 -2.85 -3.85 4.70
N GLY A 276 -1.77 -4.55 4.96
CA GLY A 276 -1.70 -5.62 5.96
C GLY A 276 -0.27 -6.08 6.16
N PHE A 277 -0.02 -7.00 7.08
CA PHE A 277 1.30 -7.60 7.24
C PHE A 277 1.62 -8.56 6.12
N GLN A 278 2.86 -8.55 5.64
CA GLN A 278 3.36 -9.48 4.62
C GLN A 278 3.47 -10.89 5.18
N LEU A 279 2.72 -11.84 4.61
CA LEU A 279 2.70 -13.22 5.10
C LEU A 279 3.85 -14.09 4.58
N ARG A 280 4.42 -13.76 3.41
CA ARG A 280 5.42 -14.58 2.73
C ARG A 280 6.79 -13.93 2.62
N GLN A 281 6.90 -12.68 3.00
CA GLN A 281 8.15 -11.94 2.97
C GLN A 281 8.86 -12.05 4.31
N ASN A 282 10.13 -12.43 4.28
CA ASN A 282 10.96 -12.54 5.47
C ASN A 282 11.82 -11.28 5.57
N ASN A 283 11.25 -10.21 6.11
CA ASN A 283 11.92 -8.95 6.31
C ASN A 283 12.98 -9.07 7.42
N LEU A 284 14.07 -8.32 7.30
CA LEU A 284 14.95 -8.12 8.45
C LEU A 284 14.19 -7.37 9.55
N PRO A 285 14.42 -7.71 10.82
CA PRO A 285 13.61 -7.20 11.94
C PRO A 285 13.56 -5.67 12.04
N GLU A 286 14.65 -4.99 11.66
CA GLU A 286 14.78 -3.53 11.71
C GLU A 286 13.98 -2.78 10.63
N VAL A 287 13.34 -3.50 9.70
CA VAL A 287 12.45 -2.95 8.66
C VAL A 287 11.15 -3.73 8.55
N ASP A 288 10.87 -4.60 9.49
CA ASP A 288 9.60 -5.33 9.52
C ASP A 288 8.52 -4.47 10.20
N PRO A 289 7.46 -4.05 9.49
CA PRO A 289 6.38 -3.23 10.05
C PRO A 289 5.76 -3.83 11.32
N PHE A 290 5.82 -5.15 11.50
CA PHE A 290 5.36 -5.83 12.69
C PHE A 290 6.06 -5.34 13.97
N ASN A 291 7.35 -5.00 13.88
CA ASN A 291 8.13 -4.52 15.01
C ASN A 291 7.90 -3.02 15.32
N PHE A 292 7.20 -2.29 14.46
CA PHE A 292 6.95 -0.86 14.58
C PHE A 292 5.49 -0.55 14.92
N VAL A 293 4.55 -1.40 14.52
CA VAL A 293 3.12 -1.15 14.57
C VAL A 293 2.59 -0.74 15.95
N THR A 294 3.14 -1.28 17.02
CA THR A 294 2.76 -0.93 18.41
C THR A 294 3.17 0.49 18.81
N HIS A 295 4.06 1.12 18.04
CA HIS A 295 4.52 2.49 18.24
C HIS A 295 3.85 3.50 17.29
N VAL A 296 2.93 3.06 16.44
CA VAL A 296 2.03 3.94 15.69
C VAL A 296 0.97 4.45 16.64
N THR A 297 1.07 5.70 17.08
CA THR A 297 0.18 6.29 18.08
C THR A 297 -0.73 7.39 17.53
N ILE A 298 -0.53 7.77 16.26
CA ILE A 298 -1.40 8.74 15.57
C ILE A 298 -2.73 8.10 15.19
N PRO A 299 -3.78 8.89 14.89
CA PRO A 299 -5.04 8.38 14.37
C PRO A 299 -4.88 7.60 13.07
N VAL A 300 -5.49 6.40 12.99
CA VAL A 300 -5.38 5.51 11.82
C VAL A 300 -6.75 5.05 11.35
N LEU A 301 -7.04 5.28 10.07
CA LEU A 301 -8.16 4.66 9.34
C LEU A 301 -7.61 3.53 8.46
N MET A 302 -8.09 2.31 8.65
CA MET A 302 -7.83 1.20 7.71
C MET A 302 -9.05 0.95 6.85
N LEU A 303 -8.83 0.86 5.53
CA LEU A 303 -9.84 0.55 4.53
C LEU A 303 -9.48 -0.81 3.92
N SER A 304 -10.28 -1.81 4.19
CA SER A 304 -9.94 -3.22 4.00
C SER A 304 -10.93 -3.93 3.08
N GLY A 305 -10.43 -4.76 2.17
CA GLY A 305 -11.25 -5.73 1.44
C GLY A 305 -11.38 -7.04 2.22
N ARG A 306 -12.60 -7.55 2.38
CA ARG A 306 -12.85 -8.82 3.10
C ARG A 306 -12.17 -10.00 2.43
N TYR A 307 -12.11 -10.00 1.11
CA TYR A 307 -11.61 -11.10 0.28
C TYR A 307 -10.26 -10.76 -0.37
N ASP A 308 -9.51 -9.86 0.25
CA ASP A 308 -8.18 -9.48 -0.21
C ASP A 308 -7.22 -10.67 -0.12
N ALA A 309 -6.71 -11.12 -1.27
CA ALA A 309 -5.78 -12.24 -1.36
C ALA A 309 -4.32 -11.83 -1.11
N SER A 310 -3.97 -10.55 -1.34
CA SER A 310 -2.63 -10.04 -1.02
C SER A 310 -2.43 -9.92 0.48
N PHE A 311 -3.46 -9.42 1.17
CA PHE A 311 -3.48 -9.24 2.62
C PHE A 311 -4.75 -9.87 3.20
N PRO A 312 -4.80 -11.20 3.35
CA PRO A 312 -5.98 -11.89 3.85
C PRO A 312 -6.44 -11.32 5.20
N PHE A 313 -7.75 -11.07 5.29
CA PHE A 313 -8.33 -10.29 6.36
C PHE A 313 -7.94 -10.82 7.76
N GLU A 314 -8.11 -12.12 8.00
CA GLU A 314 -7.89 -12.71 9.32
C GLU A 314 -6.42 -12.82 9.73
N SER A 315 -5.53 -13.15 8.77
CA SER A 315 -4.13 -13.46 9.05
C SER A 315 -3.18 -12.28 8.84
N SER A 316 -3.61 -11.21 8.16
CA SER A 316 -2.77 -10.09 7.77
C SER A 316 -3.33 -8.73 8.22
N GLN A 317 -4.53 -8.34 7.73
CA GLN A 317 -5.10 -7.03 8.01
C GLN A 317 -5.56 -6.87 9.46
N ARG A 318 -6.29 -7.85 10.00
CA ARG A 318 -6.78 -7.83 11.38
C ARG A 318 -5.64 -7.82 12.43
N PRO A 319 -4.57 -8.61 12.30
CA PRO A 319 -3.40 -8.51 13.17
C PRO A 319 -2.76 -7.12 13.15
N LEU A 320 -2.57 -6.51 11.97
CA LEU A 320 -2.04 -5.16 11.86
C LEU A 320 -2.92 -4.17 12.63
N PHE A 321 -4.24 -4.16 12.38
CA PHE A 321 -5.17 -3.25 13.05
C PHE A 321 -5.18 -3.42 14.58
N ARG A 322 -5.17 -4.67 15.06
CA ARG A 322 -5.18 -4.96 16.50
C ARG A 322 -3.91 -4.50 17.21
N LEU A 323 -2.77 -4.61 16.54
CA LEU A 323 -1.47 -4.26 17.10
C LEU A 323 -1.14 -2.77 17.04
N LEU A 324 -1.90 -1.95 16.27
CA LEU A 324 -1.70 -0.51 16.27
C LEU A 324 -1.71 0.04 17.69
N GLY A 325 -0.64 0.74 18.08
CA GLY A 325 -0.51 1.45 19.35
C GLY A 325 -1.45 2.65 19.49
N THR A 326 -2.14 3.01 18.41
CA THR A 326 -3.20 4.02 18.38
C THR A 326 -4.32 3.67 19.36
N PRO A 327 -4.78 4.59 20.23
CA PRO A 327 -5.93 4.37 21.10
C PRO A 327 -7.18 3.94 20.31
N ASP A 328 -7.99 3.05 20.86
CA ASP A 328 -9.17 2.48 20.16
C ASP A 328 -10.15 3.55 19.65
N LYS A 329 -10.31 4.67 20.37
CA LYS A 329 -11.16 5.81 19.94
C LYS A 329 -10.62 6.55 18.72
N ASP A 330 -9.33 6.39 18.41
CA ASP A 330 -8.59 7.08 17.36
C ASP A 330 -8.11 6.12 16.25
N LYS A 331 -8.63 4.88 16.22
CA LYS A 331 -8.46 3.96 15.10
C LYS A 331 -9.78 3.38 14.64
N LYS A 332 -9.92 3.19 13.32
CA LYS A 332 -11.12 2.63 12.69
C LYS A 332 -10.72 1.69 11.56
N GLN A 333 -11.35 0.53 11.47
CA GLN A 333 -11.24 -0.35 10.31
C GLN A 333 -12.61 -0.45 9.64
N VAL A 334 -12.68 -0.11 8.37
CA VAL A 334 -13.86 -0.27 7.51
C VAL A 334 -13.60 -1.43 6.56
N ILE A 335 -14.52 -2.39 6.53
CA ILE A 335 -14.39 -3.62 5.77
C ILE A 335 -15.41 -3.59 4.65
N TYR A 336 -14.93 -3.67 3.41
CA TYR A 336 -15.76 -3.71 2.21
C TYR A 336 -15.88 -5.13 1.68
N GLU A 337 -17.01 -5.46 1.11
CA GLU A 337 -17.20 -6.69 0.35
C GLU A 337 -16.49 -6.52 -1.01
N GLY A 338 -15.28 -7.07 -1.11
CA GLY A 338 -14.42 -6.95 -2.28
C GLY A 338 -13.03 -7.53 -2.03
N GLY A 339 -12.20 -7.57 -3.06
CA GLY A 339 -10.83 -8.05 -3.05
C GLY A 339 -9.81 -6.96 -2.69
N HIS A 340 -8.63 -7.05 -3.30
CA HIS A 340 -7.56 -6.09 -3.13
C HIS A 340 -7.84 -4.81 -3.91
N GLY A 341 -7.99 -3.71 -3.23
CA GLY A 341 -8.32 -2.41 -3.83
C GLY A 341 -9.70 -1.94 -3.44
N VAL A 342 -9.75 -0.83 -2.73
CA VAL A 342 -11.00 -0.22 -2.24
C VAL A 342 -11.34 1.10 -2.94
N PHE A 343 -10.43 1.64 -3.75
CA PHE A 343 -10.61 2.88 -4.50
C PHE A 343 -10.69 2.67 -6.02
N PRO A 344 -11.45 3.52 -6.75
CA PRO A 344 -12.35 4.54 -6.22
C PRO A 344 -13.71 3.96 -5.80
N ARG A 345 -14.06 4.11 -4.54
CA ARG A 345 -15.36 3.69 -3.97
C ARG A 345 -15.94 4.86 -3.19
N PRO A 346 -17.18 5.33 -3.48
CA PRO A 346 -17.73 6.52 -2.84
C PRO A 346 -17.72 6.47 -1.31
N GLU A 347 -17.99 5.30 -0.72
CA GLU A 347 -17.97 5.10 0.73
C GLU A 347 -16.57 5.26 1.29
N ALA A 348 -15.54 4.73 0.60
CA ALA A 348 -14.14 4.85 1.00
C ALA A 348 -13.65 6.30 0.90
N VAL A 349 -14.07 7.02 -0.13
CA VAL A 349 -13.80 8.46 -0.28
C VAL A 349 -14.41 9.23 0.89
N ARG A 350 -15.68 9.02 1.20
CA ARG A 350 -16.36 9.69 2.33
C ARG A 350 -15.67 9.39 3.66
N GLU A 351 -15.41 8.12 3.97
CA GLU A 351 -14.72 7.72 5.20
C GLU A 351 -13.34 8.40 5.32
N SER A 352 -12.62 8.51 4.20
CA SER A 352 -11.32 9.17 4.17
C SER A 352 -11.42 10.67 4.46
N LEU A 353 -12.38 11.36 3.84
CA LEU A 353 -12.56 12.80 4.04
C LEU A 353 -13.04 13.11 5.45
N ASP A 354 -14.01 12.36 5.97
CA ASP A 354 -14.52 12.51 7.35
C ASP A 354 -13.39 12.28 8.38
N TRP A 355 -12.49 11.32 8.10
CA TRP A 355 -11.32 11.04 8.95
C TRP A 355 -10.32 12.19 8.94
N LEU A 356 -10.03 12.72 7.77
CA LEU A 356 -9.14 13.88 7.64
C LEU A 356 -9.72 15.11 8.31
N ASP A 357 -11.03 15.39 8.14
CA ASP A 357 -11.71 16.52 8.78
C ASP A 357 -11.71 16.38 10.31
N LYS A 358 -11.90 15.18 10.82
CA LYS A 358 -11.87 14.92 12.26
C LYS A 358 -10.53 15.26 12.91
N TYR A 359 -9.42 14.94 12.25
CA TYR A 359 -8.08 15.02 12.89
C TYR A 359 -7.21 16.18 12.40
N LEU A 360 -7.43 16.67 11.20
CA LEU A 360 -6.75 17.89 10.70
C LEU A 360 -7.63 19.14 10.78
N GLY A 361 -8.93 18.95 11.04
CA GLY A 361 -9.94 19.99 10.99
C GLY A 361 -10.47 20.23 9.58
N PRO A 362 -11.56 20.98 9.43
CA PRO A 362 -12.14 21.29 8.14
C PRO A 362 -11.20 22.13 7.27
N VAL A 363 -11.33 21.99 5.96
CA VAL A 363 -10.62 22.82 4.99
C VAL A 363 -11.26 24.22 4.94
N ARG A 364 -10.43 25.23 4.72
CA ARG A 364 -10.88 26.62 4.50
C ARG A 364 -11.12 26.81 2.99
N HIS A 365 -12.37 27.06 2.63
CA HIS A 365 -12.77 27.40 1.26
C HIS A 365 -12.71 28.90 0.99
#